data_96f25926df1bb38a1ee631acec0239fc
#
_entry.id   96f25926df1bb38a1ee631acec0239fc
#
_cell.length_a   1.000
_cell.length_b   1.000
_cell.length_c   1.000
_cell.angle_alpha   90.00
_cell.angle_beta   90.00
_cell.angle_gamma   90.00
#
_symmetry.space_group_name_H-M   'P 1'
#
loop_
_entity.id
_entity.type
_entity.pdbx_description
1 polymer ?
#
loop_
_entity_poly.entity_id
_entity_poly.type
_entity_poly.pdbx_seq_one_letter_code
_entity_poly.pdbx_strand_id
1 'polypeptide(L)'
;MAKKDRAEAVEYVLKMTKEHDIKFVNLWFTDILGFLKSFSITIEELEHAMEDGMGFDGSSIEGYARIDESDMIALPDPDTFQLLPWRPREQSVGRMFCDIYKPEGTPFEGDPRYILKQNLKRAADLGYTFYVGPELEFFYFKNNKGTETLDSGGYFDLVPLDMAVDLRRQTVLALEEMGIGIEYSHHEVAPSQHEIDMRYTDALTMADNVMTYRLVVKQVAMENGVYATFMPKPIFGENGSGMHVHQSLFKGERNAFFDKNDSFHLSKIARSYIAGLLKHAPEITSVTSQWVNSYKRLVPGYEAPVYLSWARRNPVSYTHLTLPTNREV
;
A
#
# COMPACT_ATOMS: atom_id res chain seq x y z
N MET A 1 -0.49 13.19 -12.73
CA MET A 1 -1.69 13.88 -13.24
C MET A 1 -2.01 15.05 -12.32
N ALA A 2 -2.44 16.21 -12.84
CA ALA A 2 -2.97 17.28 -12.00
C ALA A 2 -4.21 16.73 -11.27
N LYS A 3 -4.33 16.99 -9.95
CA LYS A 3 -5.57 16.66 -9.23
C LYS A 3 -6.72 17.37 -9.92
N LYS A 4 -7.78 16.62 -10.27
CA LYS A 4 -9.04 17.20 -10.71
C LYS A 4 -9.58 18.13 -9.62
N ASP A 5 -10.30 19.18 -10.02
CA ASP A 5 -11.10 19.91 -9.06
C ASP A 5 -12.08 18.90 -8.40
N ARG A 6 -12.31 19.02 -7.09
CA ARG A 6 -13.21 18.10 -6.35
C ARG A 6 -14.58 18.00 -7.02
N ALA A 7 -15.10 19.10 -7.57
CA ALA A 7 -16.38 19.10 -8.27
C ALA A 7 -16.36 18.20 -9.52
N GLU A 8 -15.29 18.25 -10.32
CA GLU A 8 -15.12 17.39 -11.50
C GLU A 8 -14.98 15.91 -11.10
N ALA A 9 -14.30 15.62 -9.99
CA ALA A 9 -14.15 14.26 -9.48
C ALA A 9 -15.50 13.70 -8.99
N VAL A 10 -16.30 14.50 -8.28
CA VAL A 10 -17.67 14.14 -7.85
C VAL A 10 -18.55 13.86 -9.06
N GLU A 11 -18.55 14.74 -10.07
CA GLU A 11 -19.34 14.55 -11.30
C GLU A 11 -18.95 13.25 -12.03
N TYR A 12 -17.63 12.96 -12.09
CA TYR A 12 -17.13 11.71 -12.64
C TYR A 12 -17.68 10.50 -11.90
N VAL A 13 -17.63 10.49 -10.55
CA VAL A 13 -18.17 9.40 -9.74
C VAL A 13 -19.65 9.19 -10.01
N LEU A 14 -20.48 10.25 -9.99
CA LEU A 14 -21.91 10.18 -10.25
C LEU A 14 -22.23 9.68 -11.65
N LYS A 15 -21.40 10.01 -12.63
CA LYS A 15 -21.52 9.47 -14.00
C LYS A 15 -21.22 7.97 -14.01
N MET A 16 -20.10 7.55 -13.42
CA MET A 16 -19.70 6.15 -13.38
C MET A 16 -20.72 5.27 -12.66
N THR A 17 -21.37 5.78 -11.61
CA THR A 17 -22.41 5.02 -10.90
C THR A 17 -23.61 4.70 -11.77
N LYS A 18 -23.97 5.60 -12.69
CA LYS A 18 -25.07 5.40 -13.64
C LYS A 18 -24.67 4.47 -14.80
N GLU A 19 -23.46 4.65 -15.34
CA GLU A 19 -22.97 3.87 -16.49
C GLU A 19 -22.74 2.40 -16.14
N HIS A 20 -22.35 2.10 -14.90
CA HIS A 20 -22.03 0.73 -14.44
C HIS A 20 -23.09 0.12 -13.52
N ASP A 21 -24.30 0.68 -13.47
CA ASP A 21 -25.40 0.19 -12.59
C ASP A 21 -24.93 -0.09 -11.15
N ILE A 22 -24.15 0.82 -10.58
CA ILE A 22 -23.61 0.66 -9.21
C ILE A 22 -24.73 0.82 -8.20
N LYS A 23 -24.84 -0.11 -7.27
CA LYS A 23 -25.86 -0.07 -6.21
C LYS A 23 -25.27 0.22 -4.84
N PHE A 24 -24.00 -0.11 -4.64
CA PHE A 24 -23.30 0.07 -3.38
C PHE A 24 -21.93 0.70 -3.58
N VAL A 25 -21.55 1.55 -2.65
CA VAL A 25 -20.20 2.10 -2.59
C VAL A 25 -19.61 1.78 -1.23
N ASN A 26 -18.46 1.12 -1.22
CA ASN A 26 -17.70 0.82 -0.02
C ASN A 26 -16.82 2.01 0.34
N LEU A 27 -16.96 2.52 1.54
CA LEU A 27 -16.14 3.57 2.10
C LEU A 27 -15.00 2.93 2.90
N TRP A 28 -13.78 3.13 2.42
CA TRP A 28 -12.57 2.50 2.95
C TRP A 28 -11.73 3.49 3.74
N PHE A 29 -11.21 3.06 4.87
CA PHE A 29 -10.22 3.82 5.64
C PHE A 29 -9.28 2.85 6.37
N THR A 30 -8.17 3.35 6.89
CA THR A 30 -7.15 2.54 7.55
C THR A 30 -7.12 2.86 9.04
N ASP A 31 -7.14 1.83 9.89
CA ASP A 31 -6.93 2.03 11.32
C ASP A 31 -5.45 2.25 11.68
N ILE A 32 -5.17 2.57 12.95
CA ILE A 32 -3.82 2.86 13.44
C ILE A 32 -2.87 1.64 13.33
N LEU A 33 -3.41 0.44 13.26
CA LEU A 33 -2.64 -0.80 13.11
C LEU A 33 -2.37 -1.17 11.64
N GLY A 34 -2.90 -0.39 10.69
CA GLY A 34 -2.74 -0.64 9.26
C GLY A 34 -3.75 -1.64 8.69
N PHE A 35 -4.87 -1.89 9.37
CA PHE A 35 -5.94 -2.70 8.82
C PHE A 35 -6.92 -1.84 8.02
N LEU A 36 -7.27 -2.33 6.82
CA LEU A 36 -8.33 -1.72 6.03
C LEU A 36 -9.68 -1.99 6.68
N LYS A 37 -10.43 -0.93 6.94
CA LYS A 37 -11.81 -0.93 7.44
C LYS A 37 -12.74 -0.51 6.32
N SER A 38 -13.98 -0.98 6.37
CA SER A 38 -14.98 -0.68 5.35
C SER A 38 -16.39 -0.73 5.92
N PHE A 39 -17.23 0.17 5.47
CA PHE A 39 -18.68 0.03 5.51
C PHE A 39 -19.25 0.40 4.13
N SER A 40 -20.46 -0.03 3.86
CA SER A 40 -21.10 0.14 2.56
C SER A 40 -22.28 1.09 2.68
N ILE A 41 -22.39 1.99 1.70
CA ILE A 41 -23.56 2.85 1.53
C ILE A 41 -24.30 2.49 0.24
N THR A 42 -25.59 2.76 0.20
CA THR A 42 -26.38 2.69 -1.03
C THR A 42 -26.09 3.89 -1.92
N ILE A 43 -26.46 3.79 -3.19
CA ILE A 43 -26.23 4.87 -4.14
C ILE A 43 -27.04 6.14 -3.81
N GLU A 44 -28.16 6.01 -3.14
CA GLU A 44 -29.01 7.12 -2.70
C GLU A 44 -28.30 8.04 -1.69
N GLU A 45 -27.37 7.48 -0.90
CA GLU A 45 -26.60 8.23 0.11
C GLU A 45 -25.31 8.84 -0.45
N LEU A 46 -24.94 8.52 -1.70
CA LEU A 46 -23.61 8.84 -2.23
C LEU A 46 -23.34 10.34 -2.33
N GLU A 47 -24.29 11.13 -2.81
CA GLU A 47 -24.13 12.59 -2.95
C GLU A 47 -23.92 13.21 -1.57
N HIS A 48 -24.78 12.88 -0.59
CA HIS A 48 -24.66 13.32 0.79
C HIS A 48 -23.31 12.89 1.39
N ALA A 49 -22.91 11.64 1.19
CA ALA A 49 -21.64 11.13 1.71
C ALA A 49 -20.42 11.90 1.15
N MET A 50 -20.46 12.29 -0.12
CA MET A 50 -19.38 13.09 -0.74
C MET A 50 -19.36 14.55 -0.29
N GLU A 51 -20.52 15.10 0.13
CA GLU A 51 -20.65 16.50 0.60
C GLU A 51 -20.31 16.62 2.10
N ASP A 52 -20.99 15.84 2.94
CA ASP A 52 -20.96 15.96 4.41
C ASP A 52 -20.20 14.82 5.11
N GLY A 53 -19.88 13.74 4.38
CA GLY A 53 -19.32 12.52 4.93
C GLY A 53 -20.38 11.62 5.59
N MET A 54 -19.93 10.48 6.10
CA MET A 54 -20.78 9.50 6.79
C MET A 54 -20.30 9.31 8.23
N GLY A 55 -21.22 9.48 9.18
CA GLY A 55 -20.95 9.27 10.59
C GLY A 55 -20.74 7.79 10.92
N PHE A 56 -19.81 7.50 11.84
CA PHE A 56 -19.60 6.17 12.40
C PHE A 56 -19.07 6.26 13.83
N ASP A 57 -19.22 5.16 14.60
CA ASP A 57 -18.70 5.04 15.95
C ASP A 57 -17.19 4.69 15.91
N GLY A 58 -16.33 5.68 16.13
CA GLY A 58 -14.88 5.51 16.17
C GLY A 58 -14.40 4.75 17.41
N SER A 59 -15.20 4.63 18.49
CA SER A 59 -14.82 3.85 19.67
C SER A 59 -14.76 2.35 19.41
N SER A 60 -15.46 1.89 18.37
CA SER A 60 -15.42 0.51 17.89
C SER A 60 -14.20 0.23 17.01
N ILE A 61 -13.39 1.25 16.67
CA ILE A 61 -12.14 1.12 15.92
C ILE A 61 -10.96 1.26 16.89
N GLU A 62 -10.18 0.19 17.03
CA GLU A 62 -9.05 0.18 17.97
C GLU A 62 -8.07 1.33 17.71
N GLY A 63 -7.78 2.10 18.75
CA GLY A 63 -6.88 3.23 18.71
C GLY A 63 -7.47 4.52 18.13
N TYR A 64 -8.77 4.58 17.76
CA TYR A 64 -9.37 5.78 17.22
C TYR A 64 -9.89 6.73 18.30
N ALA A 65 -10.97 6.40 18.99
CA ALA A 65 -11.61 7.29 19.93
C ALA A 65 -11.95 6.58 21.24
N ARG A 66 -12.25 7.38 22.27
CA ARG A 66 -12.86 6.89 23.51
C ARG A 66 -14.37 6.87 23.35
N ILE A 67 -15.06 6.12 24.23
CA ILE A 67 -16.52 5.99 24.20
C ILE A 67 -17.24 7.33 24.33
N ASP A 68 -16.67 8.26 25.08
CA ASP A 68 -17.22 9.59 25.33
C ASP A 68 -16.93 10.61 24.19
N GLU A 69 -16.09 10.25 23.21
CA GLU A 69 -15.73 11.03 22.03
C GLU A 69 -15.82 10.17 20.78
N SER A 70 -16.84 9.33 20.67
CA SER A 70 -16.87 8.21 19.70
C SER A 70 -17.25 8.62 18.28
N ASP A 71 -18.02 9.69 18.11
CA ASP A 71 -18.50 10.08 16.79
C ASP A 71 -17.36 10.55 15.88
N MET A 72 -17.30 9.95 14.71
CA MET A 72 -16.33 10.27 13.65
C MET A 72 -17.05 10.39 12.32
N ILE A 73 -16.44 11.09 11.38
CA ILE A 73 -16.97 11.29 10.03
C ILE A 73 -15.95 10.73 9.02
N ALA A 74 -16.39 9.81 8.18
CA ALA A 74 -15.65 9.33 7.02
C ALA A 74 -16.05 10.14 5.80
N LEU A 75 -15.16 11.01 5.30
CA LEU A 75 -15.37 11.84 4.12
C LEU A 75 -14.69 11.20 2.91
N PRO A 76 -15.45 10.69 1.92
CA PRO A 76 -14.87 10.05 0.74
C PRO A 76 -14.02 11.00 -0.10
N ASP A 77 -12.90 10.48 -0.60
CA ASP A 77 -12.06 11.12 -1.60
C ASP A 77 -12.47 10.62 -2.99
N PRO A 78 -13.20 11.43 -3.79
CA PRO A 78 -13.74 10.99 -5.08
C PRO A 78 -12.64 10.68 -6.11
N ASP A 79 -11.43 11.22 -5.97
CA ASP A 79 -10.29 10.87 -6.84
C ASP A 79 -9.86 9.40 -6.70
N THR A 80 -10.27 8.75 -5.62
CA THR A 80 -9.92 7.34 -5.33
C THR A 80 -10.98 6.36 -5.80
N PHE A 81 -12.06 6.81 -6.43
CA PHE A 81 -13.16 5.93 -6.84
C PHE A 81 -12.69 4.85 -7.82
N GLN A 82 -13.04 3.58 -7.52
CA GLN A 82 -12.77 2.43 -8.39
C GLN A 82 -13.88 1.39 -8.26
N LEU A 83 -14.13 0.64 -9.34
CA LEU A 83 -14.98 -0.54 -9.34
C LEU A 83 -14.23 -1.73 -8.70
N LEU A 84 -14.99 -2.63 -8.07
CA LEU A 84 -14.45 -3.88 -7.52
C LEU A 84 -14.60 -5.01 -8.54
N PRO A 85 -13.53 -5.44 -9.25
CA PRO A 85 -13.63 -6.37 -10.38
C PRO A 85 -14.15 -7.76 -10.00
N TRP A 86 -14.02 -8.17 -8.74
CA TRP A 86 -14.53 -9.44 -8.22
C TRP A 86 -16.00 -9.42 -7.82
N ARG A 87 -16.69 -8.29 -8.00
CA ARG A 87 -18.13 -8.17 -7.79
C ARG A 87 -18.87 -8.33 -9.12
N PRO A 88 -20.18 -8.75 -9.10
CA PRO A 88 -20.97 -8.85 -10.32
C PRO A 88 -20.94 -7.53 -11.11
N ARG A 89 -20.95 -7.62 -12.42
CA ARG A 89 -21.05 -6.45 -13.31
C ARG A 89 -22.43 -5.79 -13.25
N GLU A 90 -23.47 -6.60 -13.07
CA GLU A 90 -24.82 -6.13 -12.77
C GLU A 90 -24.92 -5.80 -11.29
N GLN A 91 -25.51 -4.65 -10.96
CA GLN A 91 -25.56 -4.14 -9.57
C GLN A 91 -24.16 -4.08 -8.94
N SER A 92 -23.22 -3.56 -9.68
CA SER A 92 -21.81 -3.55 -9.30
C SER A 92 -21.53 -2.73 -8.03
N VAL A 93 -20.34 -2.89 -7.51
CA VAL A 93 -19.91 -2.23 -6.26
C VAL A 93 -18.69 -1.38 -6.57
N GLY A 94 -18.75 -0.10 -6.17
CA GLY A 94 -17.61 0.80 -6.17
C GLY A 94 -16.96 0.89 -4.78
N ARG A 95 -15.78 1.50 -4.72
CA ARG A 95 -15.14 1.87 -3.45
C ARG A 95 -14.51 3.26 -3.54
N MET A 96 -14.41 3.96 -2.40
CA MET A 96 -13.58 5.16 -2.24
C MET A 96 -12.83 5.08 -0.93
N PHE A 97 -11.60 5.62 -0.90
CA PHE A 97 -10.92 5.88 0.35
C PHE A 97 -11.50 7.14 1.00
N CYS A 98 -11.51 7.15 2.34
CA CYS A 98 -12.00 8.26 3.13
C CYS A 98 -10.87 8.89 3.94
N ASP A 99 -10.95 10.19 4.12
CA ASP A 99 -10.28 10.89 5.20
C ASP A 99 -11.19 10.93 6.43
N ILE A 100 -10.62 10.81 7.62
CA ILE A 100 -11.40 10.79 8.86
C ILE A 100 -11.36 12.16 9.52
N TYR A 101 -12.55 12.62 9.92
CA TYR A 101 -12.77 13.89 10.59
C TYR A 101 -13.47 13.69 11.93
N LYS A 102 -13.26 14.66 12.83
CA LYS A 102 -14.06 14.81 14.05
C LYS A 102 -15.38 15.51 13.72
N PRO A 103 -16.42 15.40 14.59
CA PRO A 103 -17.72 16.02 14.34
C PRO A 103 -17.67 17.54 14.13
N GLU A 104 -16.71 18.23 14.75
CA GLU A 104 -16.50 19.66 14.58
C GLU A 104 -15.84 20.04 13.23
N GLY A 105 -15.63 19.09 12.34
CA GLY A 105 -15.07 19.30 11.00
C GLY A 105 -13.56 19.42 10.94
N THR A 106 -12.85 19.09 12.03
CA THR A 106 -11.37 19.05 12.02
C THR A 106 -10.88 17.64 11.65
N PRO A 107 -9.77 17.52 10.88
CA PRO A 107 -9.19 16.22 10.59
C PRO A 107 -8.81 15.46 11.85
N PHE A 108 -9.02 14.15 11.85
CA PHE A 108 -8.60 13.31 12.96
C PHE A 108 -7.10 13.03 12.89
N GLU A 109 -6.37 13.37 13.94
CA GLU A 109 -4.89 13.28 13.98
C GLU A 109 -4.38 11.83 14.01
N GLY A 110 -5.24 10.88 14.38
CA GLY A 110 -4.94 9.45 14.37
C GLY A 110 -5.17 8.76 13.02
N ASP A 111 -5.69 9.47 12.02
CA ASP A 111 -5.84 8.94 10.66
C ASP A 111 -4.48 8.83 9.96
N PRO A 112 -3.99 7.61 9.62
CA PRO A 112 -2.72 7.44 8.93
C PRO A 112 -2.66 8.19 7.59
N ARG A 113 -3.79 8.26 6.86
CA ARG A 113 -3.87 8.97 5.59
C ARG A 113 -3.71 10.49 5.76
N TYR A 114 -4.26 11.06 6.82
CA TYR A 114 -4.07 12.47 7.17
C TYR A 114 -2.61 12.77 7.55
N ILE A 115 -1.97 11.90 8.34
CA ILE A 115 -0.54 12.04 8.71
C ILE A 115 0.33 12.05 7.45
N LEU A 116 0.05 11.16 6.49
CA LEU A 116 0.77 11.14 5.21
C LEU A 116 0.55 12.46 4.43
N LYS A 117 -0.70 12.91 4.29
CA LYS A 117 -1.04 14.18 3.62
C LYS A 117 -0.29 15.38 4.23
N GLN A 118 -0.19 15.45 5.56
CA GLN A 118 0.58 16.51 6.23
C GLN A 118 2.07 16.48 5.87
N ASN A 119 2.68 15.28 5.81
CA ASN A 119 4.09 15.15 5.46
C ASN A 119 4.34 15.45 3.97
N LEU A 120 3.41 15.03 3.09
CA LEU A 120 3.46 15.41 1.67
C LEU A 120 3.33 16.92 1.46
N LYS A 121 2.49 17.58 2.27
CA LYS A 121 2.41 19.04 2.26
C LYS A 121 3.74 19.67 2.67
N ARG A 122 4.42 19.18 3.71
CA ARG A 122 5.76 19.65 4.09
C ARG A 122 6.77 19.47 2.97
N ALA A 123 6.74 18.34 2.24
CA ALA A 123 7.60 18.14 1.07
C ALA A 123 7.27 19.14 -0.04
N ALA A 124 5.98 19.38 -0.31
CA ALA A 124 5.51 20.35 -1.31
C ALA A 124 5.90 21.79 -0.95
N ASP A 125 5.80 22.18 0.31
CA ASP A 125 6.24 23.49 0.81
C ASP A 125 7.76 23.72 0.60
N LEU A 126 8.55 22.64 0.55
CA LEU A 126 9.97 22.65 0.17
C LEU A 126 10.20 22.54 -1.35
N GLY A 127 9.15 22.45 -2.13
CA GLY A 127 9.17 22.34 -3.60
C GLY A 127 9.40 20.94 -4.13
N TYR A 128 9.08 19.89 -3.36
CA TYR A 128 9.26 18.50 -3.75
C TYR A 128 7.95 17.73 -3.86
N THR A 129 7.88 16.82 -4.83
CA THR A 129 6.91 15.73 -4.87
C THR A 129 7.61 14.44 -4.44
N PHE A 130 6.96 13.66 -3.58
CA PHE A 130 7.48 12.39 -3.10
C PHE A 130 6.84 11.23 -3.85
N TYR A 131 7.68 10.43 -4.51
CA TYR A 131 7.29 9.22 -5.22
C TYR A 131 7.81 7.99 -4.51
N VAL A 132 7.01 6.92 -4.52
CA VAL A 132 7.37 5.63 -3.93
C VAL A 132 6.93 4.47 -4.82
N GLY A 133 7.71 3.37 -4.79
CA GLY A 133 7.41 2.08 -5.40
C GLY A 133 7.69 0.98 -4.39
N PRO A 134 6.68 0.45 -3.70
CA PRO A 134 6.85 -0.65 -2.77
C PRO A 134 6.80 -2.00 -3.49
N GLU A 135 7.63 -2.93 -3.02
CA GLU A 135 7.70 -4.34 -3.41
C GLU A 135 7.15 -5.17 -2.26
N LEU A 136 5.94 -5.72 -2.41
CA LEU A 136 5.26 -6.43 -1.32
C LEU A 136 5.36 -7.94 -1.51
N GLU A 137 6.09 -8.58 -0.63
CA GLU A 137 6.18 -10.03 -0.54
C GLU A 137 5.04 -10.61 0.31
N PHE A 138 4.59 -11.81 -0.05
CA PHE A 138 3.52 -12.51 0.65
C PHE A 138 3.62 -14.03 0.44
N PHE A 139 2.90 -14.78 1.29
CA PHE A 139 2.80 -16.23 1.17
C PHE A 139 1.39 -16.66 0.82
N TYR A 140 1.29 -17.74 0.02
CA TYR A 140 0.09 -18.53 -0.12
C TYR A 140 0.20 -19.82 0.70
N PHE A 141 -0.84 -20.14 1.46
CA PHE A 141 -0.99 -21.41 2.17
C PHE A 141 -2.24 -22.15 1.70
N LYS A 142 -2.29 -23.46 1.85
CA LYS A 142 -3.45 -24.28 1.48
C LYS A 142 -4.71 -23.86 2.23
N ASN A 143 -4.57 -23.33 3.43
CA ASN A 143 -5.70 -22.85 4.25
C ASN A 143 -5.20 -21.96 5.39
N ASN A 144 -6.12 -21.41 6.17
CA ASN A 144 -5.83 -20.52 7.30
C ASN A 144 -5.58 -21.24 8.64
N LYS A 145 -5.44 -22.57 8.66
CA LYS A 145 -5.26 -23.37 9.89
C LYS A 145 -3.80 -23.71 10.18
N GLY A 146 -2.91 -23.48 9.21
CA GLY A 146 -1.50 -23.75 9.35
C GLY A 146 -0.67 -23.11 8.25
N THR A 147 0.59 -23.52 8.16
CA THR A 147 1.58 -23.00 7.21
C THR A 147 1.93 -24.04 6.13
N GLU A 148 0.97 -24.86 5.74
CA GLU A 148 1.17 -25.83 4.66
C GLU A 148 1.28 -25.11 3.33
N THR A 149 2.46 -25.21 2.70
CA THR A 149 2.81 -24.54 1.44
C THR A 149 2.06 -25.14 0.26
N LEU A 150 1.83 -24.35 -0.79
CA LEU A 150 1.27 -24.82 -2.06
C LEU A 150 2.32 -25.56 -2.89
N ASP A 151 3.57 -25.11 -2.79
CA ASP A 151 4.68 -25.58 -3.60
C ASP A 151 5.99 -25.58 -2.82
N SER A 152 7.06 -25.93 -3.52
CA SER A 152 8.45 -25.95 -3.03
C SER A 152 9.37 -25.16 -3.95
N GLY A 153 8.83 -24.20 -4.72
CA GLY A 153 9.60 -23.31 -5.58
C GLY A 153 10.51 -22.37 -4.80
N GLY A 154 11.45 -21.81 -5.51
CA GLY A 154 12.37 -20.78 -5.05
C GLY A 154 12.41 -19.60 -6.04
N TYR A 155 13.37 -18.72 -5.86
CA TYR A 155 13.47 -17.46 -6.57
C TYR A 155 13.48 -17.65 -8.10
N PHE A 156 12.48 -17.05 -8.77
CA PHE A 156 12.26 -17.12 -10.22
C PHE A 156 11.98 -18.52 -10.79
N ASP A 157 11.62 -19.49 -9.94
CA ASP A 157 11.22 -20.80 -10.43
C ASP A 157 9.93 -20.72 -11.26
N LEU A 158 9.79 -21.71 -12.15
CA LEU A 158 8.65 -21.89 -13.04
C LEU A 158 7.87 -23.16 -12.65
N VAL A 159 6.74 -23.40 -13.34
CA VAL A 159 6.03 -24.67 -13.24
C VAL A 159 6.97 -25.84 -13.62
N PRO A 160 6.90 -26.99 -12.92
CA PRO A 160 5.90 -27.34 -11.90
C PRO A 160 6.26 -26.92 -10.46
N LEU A 161 7.38 -26.23 -10.25
CA LEU A 161 7.83 -25.80 -8.92
C LEU A 161 7.01 -24.61 -8.38
N ASP A 162 6.70 -23.65 -9.25
CA ASP A 162 5.79 -22.54 -8.96
C ASP A 162 4.35 -22.93 -9.29
N MET A 163 3.54 -23.17 -8.27
CA MET A 163 2.13 -23.56 -8.41
C MET A 163 1.15 -22.37 -8.38
N ALA A 164 1.62 -21.16 -8.14
CA ALA A 164 0.79 -19.97 -7.95
C ALA A 164 0.81 -18.97 -9.12
N VAL A 165 1.34 -19.35 -10.27
CA VAL A 165 1.41 -18.48 -11.47
C VAL A 165 0.04 -17.92 -11.83
N ASP A 166 -1.01 -18.74 -11.83
CA ASP A 166 -2.36 -18.29 -12.17
C ASP A 166 -2.99 -17.39 -11.09
N LEU A 167 -2.66 -17.59 -9.82
CA LEU A 167 -3.11 -16.72 -8.73
C LEU A 167 -2.51 -15.31 -8.89
N ARG A 168 -1.20 -15.23 -9.15
CA ARG A 168 -0.55 -13.94 -9.42
C ARG A 168 -1.12 -13.28 -10.68
N ARG A 169 -1.30 -14.04 -11.76
CA ARG A 169 -1.91 -13.53 -13.00
C ARG A 169 -3.30 -12.95 -12.76
N GLN A 170 -4.19 -13.64 -12.05
CA GLN A 170 -5.53 -13.15 -11.70
C GLN A 170 -5.44 -11.88 -10.85
N THR A 171 -4.52 -11.84 -9.89
CA THR A 171 -4.27 -10.67 -9.03
C THR A 171 -3.83 -9.46 -9.87
N VAL A 172 -2.85 -9.65 -10.76
CA VAL A 172 -2.36 -8.59 -11.67
C VAL A 172 -3.50 -8.02 -12.51
N LEU A 173 -4.29 -8.88 -13.16
CA LEU A 173 -5.41 -8.43 -14.00
C LEU A 173 -6.45 -7.64 -13.20
N ALA A 174 -6.77 -8.07 -11.98
CA ALA A 174 -7.70 -7.35 -11.11
C ALA A 174 -7.15 -5.98 -10.68
N LEU A 175 -5.84 -5.89 -10.38
CA LEU A 175 -5.19 -4.63 -10.03
C LEU A 175 -5.15 -3.66 -11.22
N GLU A 176 -4.81 -4.15 -12.42
CA GLU A 176 -4.80 -3.35 -13.64
C GLU A 176 -6.21 -2.85 -14.01
N GLU A 177 -7.26 -3.65 -13.83
CA GLU A 177 -8.65 -3.22 -14.00
C GLU A 177 -9.04 -2.10 -13.03
N MET A 178 -8.42 -2.06 -11.85
CA MET A 178 -8.55 -0.97 -10.88
C MET A 178 -7.59 0.21 -11.14
N GLY A 179 -6.91 0.26 -12.28
CA GLY A 179 -5.99 1.33 -12.66
C GLY A 179 -4.65 1.32 -11.92
N ILE A 180 -4.30 0.23 -11.23
CA ILE A 180 -3.03 0.05 -10.54
C ILE A 180 -2.03 -0.60 -11.50
N GLY A 181 -1.03 0.18 -11.95
CA GLY A 181 -0.01 -0.33 -12.86
C GLY A 181 0.90 -1.34 -12.18
N ILE A 182 1.13 -2.48 -12.84
CA ILE A 182 2.03 -3.53 -12.38
C ILE A 182 3.27 -3.55 -13.26
N GLU A 183 4.44 -3.83 -12.67
CA GLU A 183 5.72 -3.90 -13.37
C GLU A 183 6.08 -5.35 -13.68
N TYR A 184 6.12 -6.23 -12.68
CA TYR A 184 6.32 -7.67 -12.84
C TYR A 184 5.82 -8.46 -11.64
N SER A 185 5.86 -9.79 -11.73
CA SER A 185 5.53 -10.70 -10.63
C SER A 185 6.34 -12.00 -10.75
N HIS A 186 6.72 -12.56 -9.62
CA HIS A 186 7.55 -13.77 -9.59
C HIS A 186 7.34 -14.61 -8.33
N HIS A 187 7.89 -15.82 -8.34
CA HIS A 187 8.09 -16.63 -7.15
C HIS A 187 9.29 -16.10 -6.37
N GLU A 188 9.14 -15.99 -5.05
CA GLU A 188 10.17 -15.54 -4.14
C GLU A 188 11.05 -16.71 -3.61
N VAL A 189 12.01 -16.39 -2.72
CA VAL A 189 13.04 -17.34 -2.24
C VAL A 189 12.45 -18.49 -1.43
N ALA A 190 11.48 -18.21 -0.54
CA ALA A 190 10.89 -19.25 0.30
C ALA A 190 9.79 -20.03 -0.45
N PRO A 191 9.56 -21.31 -0.12
CA PRO A 191 8.44 -22.09 -0.63
C PRO A 191 7.11 -21.34 -0.45
N SER A 192 6.30 -21.26 -1.51
CA SER A 192 5.03 -20.52 -1.55
C SER A 192 5.12 -19.03 -1.24
N GLN A 193 6.28 -18.42 -1.39
CA GLN A 193 6.47 -16.98 -1.27
C GLN A 193 6.43 -16.34 -2.66
N HIS A 194 5.76 -15.21 -2.77
CA HIS A 194 5.52 -14.51 -4.02
C HIS A 194 5.65 -13.01 -3.84
N GLU A 195 5.89 -12.33 -4.97
CA GLU A 195 5.95 -10.88 -5.06
C GLU A 195 5.26 -10.41 -6.34
N ILE A 196 4.63 -9.23 -6.26
CA ILE A 196 4.04 -8.51 -7.39
C ILE A 196 4.38 -7.04 -7.20
N ASP A 197 5.12 -6.45 -8.14
CA ASP A 197 5.63 -5.10 -8.01
C ASP A 197 4.77 -4.10 -8.73
N MET A 198 4.39 -3.06 -8.02
CA MET A 198 3.61 -1.95 -8.55
C MET A 198 4.53 -0.89 -9.14
N ARG A 199 4.14 -0.33 -10.28
CA ARG A 199 4.80 0.87 -10.82
C ARG A 199 4.69 2.01 -9.83
N TYR A 200 5.80 2.70 -9.60
CA TYR A 200 5.86 3.84 -8.69
C TYR A 200 4.85 4.93 -9.05
N THR A 201 4.33 5.61 -8.05
CA THR A 201 3.48 6.80 -8.18
C THR A 201 3.69 7.73 -6.98
N ASP A 202 2.94 8.84 -6.92
CA ASP A 202 2.97 9.70 -5.74
C ASP A 202 2.56 8.92 -4.48
N ALA A 203 3.12 9.32 -3.35
CA ALA A 203 3.06 8.50 -2.15
C ALA A 203 1.64 8.35 -1.56
N LEU A 204 0.71 9.30 -1.79
CA LEU A 204 -0.67 9.15 -1.31
C LEU A 204 -1.41 8.10 -2.14
N THR A 205 -1.35 8.22 -3.46
CA THR A 205 -1.92 7.24 -4.39
C THR A 205 -1.33 5.85 -4.11
N MET A 206 0.00 5.76 -3.89
CA MET A 206 0.64 4.49 -3.61
C MET A 206 0.20 3.89 -2.27
N ALA A 207 0.01 4.68 -1.23
CA ALA A 207 -0.50 4.18 0.05
C ALA A 207 -1.90 3.56 -0.10
N ASP A 208 -2.79 4.21 -0.84
CA ASP A 208 -4.12 3.68 -1.17
C ASP A 208 -4.00 2.40 -2.04
N ASN A 209 -3.06 2.37 -3.00
CA ASN A 209 -2.79 1.20 -3.84
C ASN A 209 -2.28 0.01 -3.02
N VAL A 210 -1.38 0.21 -2.05
CA VAL A 210 -0.88 -0.86 -1.16
C VAL A 210 -2.03 -1.51 -0.37
N MET A 211 -2.95 -0.70 0.16
CA MET A 211 -4.11 -1.22 0.88
C MET A 211 -5.03 -2.02 -0.05
N THR A 212 -5.25 -1.51 -1.27
CA THR A 212 -6.02 -2.19 -2.32
C THR A 212 -5.35 -3.51 -2.72
N TYR A 213 -4.06 -3.47 -3.03
CA TYR A 213 -3.25 -4.63 -3.39
C TYR A 213 -3.36 -5.78 -2.37
N ARG A 214 -3.16 -5.46 -1.07
CA ARG A 214 -3.27 -6.44 0.01
C ARG A 214 -4.65 -7.11 0.08
N LEU A 215 -5.70 -6.35 -0.21
CA LEU A 215 -7.06 -6.90 -0.28
C LEU A 215 -7.23 -7.77 -1.51
N VAL A 216 -6.79 -7.32 -2.70
CA VAL A 216 -6.95 -8.08 -3.96
C VAL A 216 -6.22 -9.42 -3.90
N VAL A 217 -4.98 -9.46 -3.42
CA VAL A 217 -4.24 -10.72 -3.22
C VAL A 217 -5.02 -11.70 -2.36
N LYS A 218 -5.59 -11.23 -1.24
CA LYS A 218 -6.39 -12.07 -0.34
C LYS A 218 -7.72 -12.49 -0.96
N GLN A 219 -8.35 -11.62 -1.73
CA GLN A 219 -9.63 -11.89 -2.40
C GLN A 219 -9.44 -12.97 -3.46
N VAL A 220 -8.44 -12.84 -4.33
CA VAL A 220 -8.12 -13.84 -5.35
C VAL A 220 -7.76 -15.18 -4.70
N ALA A 221 -6.96 -15.16 -3.63
CA ALA A 221 -6.63 -16.38 -2.89
C ALA A 221 -7.90 -17.08 -2.37
N MET A 222 -8.79 -16.33 -1.73
CA MET A 222 -10.05 -16.86 -1.18
C MET A 222 -10.94 -17.46 -2.27
N GLU A 223 -11.07 -16.82 -3.42
CA GLU A 223 -11.86 -17.30 -4.55
C GLU A 223 -11.30 -18.60 -5.14
N ASN A 224 -9.99 -18.82 -5.02
CA ASN A 224 -9.31 -20.03 -5.47
C ASN A 224 -9.09 -21.07 -4.36
N GLY A 225 -9.70 -20.89 -3.19
CA GLY A 225 -9.64 -21.85 -2.09
C GLY A 225 -8.29 -21.95 -1.37
N VAL A 226 -7.44 -20.92 -1.48
CA VAL A 226 -6.15 -20.79 -0.80
C VAL A 226 -6.15 -19.60 0.16
N TYR A 227 -5.15 -19.51 1.02
CA TYR A 227 -5.01 -18.45 2.01
C TYR A 227 -3.76 -17.61 1.74
N ALA A 228 -3.93 -16.30 1.59
CA ALA A 228 -2.82 -15.37 1.42
C ALA A 228 -2.51 -14.62 2.73
N THR A 229 -1.22 -14.45 3.04
CA THR A 229 -0.77 -13.69 4.21
C THR A 229 0.43 -12.80 3.91
N PHE A 230 0.43 -11.60 4.47
CA PHE A 230 1.54 -10.67 4.52
C PHE A 230 2.27 -10.71 5.88
N MET A 231 2.16 -11.83 6.59
CA MET A 231 2.85 -12.03 7.86
C MET A 231 4.36 -11.98 7.65
N PRO A 232 5.11 -11.17 8.42
CA PRO A 232 6.55 -10.96 8.18
C PRO A 232 7.40 -12.23 8.26
N LYS A 233 7.07 -13.18 9.17
CA LYS A 233 7.81 -14.45 9.32
C LYS A 233 6.83 -15.57 9.61
N PRO A 234 6.11 -16.09 8.59
CA PRO A 234 5.12 -17.16 8.81
C PRO A 234 5.74 -18.52 9.02
N ILE A 235 6.90 -18.80 8.42
CA ILE A 235 7.59 -20.10 8.50
C ILE A 235 8.95 -19.89 9.19
N PHE A 236 9.19 -20.67 10.24
CA PHE A 236 10.50 -20.69 10.91
C PHE A 236 11.52 -21.38 10.00
N GLY A 237 12.72 -20.80 9.87
CA GLY A 237 13.80 -21.37 9.05
C GLY A 237 13.75 -21.00 7.56
N GLU A 238 12.71 -20.29 7.10
CA GLU A 238 12.58 -19.80 5.73
C GLU A 238 12.73 -18.28 5.66
N ASN A 239 12.89 -17.70 4.46
CA ASN A 239 12.85 -16.26 4.27
C ASN A 239 11.47 -15.71 4.69
N GLY A 240 11.44 -14.47 5.17
CA GLY A 240 10.20 -13.79 5.55
C GLY A 240 9.80 -12.75 4.54
N SER A 241 8.55 -12.26 4.63
CA SER A 241 8.02 -11.23 3.76
C SER A 241 8.47 -9.84 4.17
N GLY A 242 9.13 -9.16 3.25
CA GLY A 242 9.47 -7.74 3.31
C GLY A 242 8.47 -6.86 2.59
N MET A 243 8.69 -5.57 2.72
CA MET A 243 8.17 -4.55 1.84
C MET A 243 9.31 -3.57 1.60
N HIS A 244 10.10 -3.78 0.56
CA HIS A 244 11.09 -2.81 0.12
C HIS A 244 10.35 -1.60 -0.43
N VAL A 245 10.85 -0.39 -0.20
CA VAL A 245 10.21 0.83 -0.68
C VAL A 245 11.24 1.66 -1.42
N HIS A 246 11.16 1.67 -2.74
CA HIS A 246 11.88 2.62 -3.57
C HIS A 246 11.34 4.02 -3.32
N GLN A 247 12.22 4.99 -3.17
CA GLN A 247 11.86 6.34 -2.76
C GLN A 247 12.60 7.36 -3.57
N SER A 248 11.91 8.41 -4.01
CA SER A 248 12.54 9.55 -4.68
C SER A 248 11.79 10.85 -4.44
N LEU A 249 12.54 11.95 -4.40
CA LEU A 249 12.00 13.30 -4.38
C LEU A 249 12.19 13.94 -5.76
N PHE A 250 11.14 14.53 -6.30
CA PHE A 250 11.19 15.25 -7.56
C PHE A 250 10.97 16.75 -7.34
N LYS A 251 11.68 17.57 -8.10
CA LYS A 251 11.43 18.99 -8.22
C LYS A 251 10.99 19.29 -9.65
N GLY A 252 9.69 19.44 -9.85
CA GLY A 252 9.10 19.33 -11.19
C GLY A 252 9.35 17.95 -11.76
N GLU A 253 9.90 17.87 -12.97
CA GLU A 253 10.25 16.61 -13.64
C GLU A 253 11.64 16.06 -13.29
N ARG A 254 12.41 16.78 -12.49
CA ARG A 254 13.78 16.41 -12.16
C ARG A 254 13.84 15.62 -10.85
N ASN A 255 14.45 14.41 -10.91
CA ASN A 255 14.78 13.64 -9.72
C ASN A 255 15.85 14.39 -8.88
N ALA A 256 15.46 14.81 -7.68
CA ALA A 256 16.31 15.60 -6.78
C ALA A 256 17.37 14.74 -6.07
N PHE A 257 17.24 13.41 -6.10
CA PHE A 257 18.25 12.51 -5.53
C PHE A 257 19.45 12.28 -6.44
N PHE A 258 19.31 12.55 -7.75
CA PHE A 258 20.34 12.25 -8.73
C PHE A 258 21.34 13.41 -8.92
N ASP A 259 22.66 13.09 -8.92
CA ASP A 259 23.75 13.98 -9.34
C ASP A 259 24.74 13.21 -10.21
N LYS A 260 24.82 13.55 -11.50
CA LYS A 260 25.69 12.88 -12.46
C LYS A 260 27.19 13.03 -12.15
N ASN A 261 27.59 14.03 -11.37
CA ASN A 261 28.98 14.32 -11.07
C ASN A 261 29.46 13.65 -9.76
N ASP A 262 28.57 13.07 -8.99
CA ASP A 262 28.92 12.35 -7.76
C ASP A 262 29.29 10.89 -8.10
N SER A 263 30.27 10.32 -7.40
CA SER A 263 30.76 8.94 -7.64
C SER A 263 29.71 7.86 -7.38
N PHE A 264 28.70 8.16 -6.58
CA PHE A 264 27.55 7.31 -6.30
C PHE A 264 26.27 7.80 -6.98
N HIS A 265 26.37 8.85 -7.80
CA HIS A 265 25.24 9.56 -8.41
C HIS A 265 24.23 10.13 -7.39
N LEU A 266 24.67 10.38 -6.15
CA LEU A 266 23.85 10.88 -5.08
C LEU A 266 24.01 12.39 -4.89
N SER A 267 22.93 13.12 -5.00
CA SER A 267 22.90 14.54 -4.66
C SER A 267 23.10 14.76 -3.15
N LYS A 268 23.35 16.00 -2.75
CA LYS A 268 23.38 16.38 -1.33
C LYS A 268 22.04 16.11 -0.65
N ILE A 269 20.92 16.23 -1.38
CA ILE A 269 19.57 15.96 -0.88
C ILE A 269 19.44 14.47 -0.58
N ALA A 270 19.84 13.59 -1.51
CA ALA A 270 19.83 12.15 -1.31
C ALA A 270 20.66 11.73 -0.08
N ARG A 271 21.88 12.26 0.04
CA ARG A 271 22.76 11.98 1.19
C ARG A 271 22.14 12.44 2.51
N SER A 272 21.50 13.60 2.55
CA SER A 272 20.80 14.09 3.73
C SER A 272 19.59 13.24 4.07
N TYR A 273 18.85 12.79 3.05
CA TYR A 273 17.70 11.90 3.20
C TYR A 273 18.10 10.56 3.80
N ILE A 274 19.14 9.90 3.24
CA ILE A 274 19.70 8.64 3.75
C ILE A 274 20.18 8.81 5.21
N ALA A 275 20.89 9.90 5.49
CA ALA A 275 21.35 10.17 6.85
C ALA A 275 20.17 10.35 7.83
N GLY A 276 19.08 10.97 7.39
CA GLY A 276 17.84 11.10 8.15
C GLY A 276 17.21 9.75 8.46
N LEU A 277 17.05 8.87 7.44
CA LEU A 277 16.54 7.51 7.62
C LEU A 277 17.37 6.71 8.63
N LEU A 278 18.70 6.72 8.49
CA LEU A 278 19.59 6.00 9.41
C LEU A 278 19.54 6.55 10.82
N LYS A 279 19.49 7.89 10.97
CA LYS A 279 19.41 8.54 12.28
C LYS A 279 18.13 8.18 13.02
N HIS A 280 17.01 8.11 12.30
CA HIS A 280 15.69 7.89 12.87
C HIS A 280 15.18 6.45 12.67
N ALA A 281 16.05 5.53 12.23
CA ALA A 281 15.67 4.13 12.01
C ALA A 281 15.09 3.44 13.26
N PRO A 282 15.59 3.67 14.50
CA PRO A 282 14.98 3.09 15.70
C PRO A 282 13.53 3.53 15.90
N GLU A 283 13.22 4.82 15.70
CA GLU A 283 11.86 5.35 15.81
C GLU A 283 10.98 4.85 14.66
N ILE A 284 11.49 4.86 13.42
CA ILE A 284 10.78 4.38 12.23
C ILE A 284 10.42 2.89 12.38
N THR A 285 11.34 2.08 12.91
CA THR A 285 11.15 0.64 13.07
C THR A 285 9.97 0.31 13.99
N SER A 286 9.64 1.16 14.97
CA SER A 286 8.47 0.96 15.83
C SER A 286 7.15 0.97 15.05
N VAL A 287 7.12 1.65 13.89
CA VAL A 287 5.96 1.74 12.99
C VAL A 287 6.04 0.74 11.84
N THR A 288 7.21 0.63 11.20
CA THR A 288 7.38 -0.26 10.03
C THR A 288 7.53 -1.74 10.40
N SER A 289 7.85 -2.03 11.65
CA SER A 289 7.98 -3.39 12.21
C SER A 289 7.16 -3.52 13.51
N GLN A 290 5.89 -3.10 13.46
CA GLN A 290 5.02 -2.95 14.63
C GLN A 290 4.60 -4.26 15.32
N TRP A 291 4.75 -5.42 14.65
CA TRP A 291 4.36 -6.71 15.20
C TRP A 291 5.53 -7.45 15.83
N VAL A 292 5.28 -8.23 16.88
CA VAL A 292 6.28 -9.15 17.44
C VAL A 292 6.85 -10.07 16.35
N ASN A 293 6.02 -10.51 15.42
CA ASN A 293 6.44 -11.35 14.31
C ASN A 293 7.40 -10.63 13.34
N SER A 294 7.32 -9.29 13.21
CA SER A 294 8.27 -8.51 12.41
C SER A 294 9.71 -8.71 12.88
N TYR A 295 9.94 -8.75 14.18
CA TYR A 295 11.27 -8.94 14.75
C TYR A 295 11.79 -10.37 14.59
N LYS A 296 10.91 -11.35 14.38
CA LYS A 296 11.33 -12.73 14.02
C LYS A 296 11.89 -12.79 12.59
N ARG A 297 11.52 -11.83 11.72
CA ARG A 297 12.09 -11.68 10.38
C ARG A 297 13.47 -11.03 10.42
N LEU A 298 13.71 -10.04 11.29
CA LEU A 298 14.93 -9.24 11.35
C LEU A 298 16.09 -10.02 12.00
N VAL A 299 16.47 -11.14 11.41
CA VAL A 299 17.55 -12.03 11.87
C VAL A 299 18.52 -12.31 10.73
N PRO A 300 19.82 -12.55 11.00
CA PRO A 300 20.81 -12.82 9.97
C PRO A 300 20.51 -14.08 9.15
N GLY A 301 20.88 -14.06 7.87
CA GLY A 301 20.85 -15.25 6.99
C GLY A 301 19.58 -15.42 6.17
N TYR A 302 18.62 -14.48 6.23
CA TYR A 302 17.33 -14.57 5.55
C TYR A 302 16.97 -13.28 4.78
N GLU A 303 17.97 -12.59 4.22
CA GLU A 303 17.82 -11.39 3.40
C GLU A 303 17.06 -10.22 4.05
N ALA A 304 16.96 -10.22 5.39
CA ALA A 304 16.36 -9.13 6.14
C ALA A 304 17.42 -8.14 6.63
N PRO A 305 17.09 -6.85 6.76
CA PRO A 305 18.02 -5.85 7.29
C PRO A 305 18.26 -6.07 8.78
N VAL A 306 19.53 -6.29 9.16
CA VAL A 306 19.94 -6.49 10.57
C VAL A 306 20.89 -5.41 11.04
N TYR A 307 21.41 -4.58 10.15
CA TYR A 307 22.34 -3.51 10.44
C TYR A 307 21.79 -2.15 10.00
N LEU A 308 21.92 -1.15 10.87
CA LEU A 308 21.61 0.24 10.54
C LEU A 308 22.76 0.85 9.73
N SER A 309 22.80 0.51 8.46
CA SER A 309 23.80 0.99 7.51
C SER A 309 23.17 1.23 6.15
N TRP A 310 23.87 1.94 5.29
CA TRP A 310 23.51 2.01 3.88
C TRP A 310 24.57 1.31 3.03
N ALA A 311 24.18 0.76 1.92
CA ALA A 311 25.09 0.13 0.98
C ALA A 311 24.66 0.37 -0.47
N ARG A 312 25.63 0.34 -1.37
CA ARG A 312 25.39 0.47 -2.81
C ARG A 312 24.83 -0.82 -3.42
N ARG A 313 25.09 -1.99 -2.85
CA ARG A 313 24.78 -3.30 -3.42
C ARG A 313 24.54 -4.40 -2.37
N ASN A 314 24.12 -4.05 -1.17
CA ASN A 314 23.92 -5.05 -0.12
C ASN A 314 22.48 -5.00 0.40
N PRO A 315 21.62 -5.99 0.07
CA PRO A 315 20.22 -6.02 0.50
C PRO A 315 20.04 -6.18 2.01
N VAL A 316 21.07 -6.64 2.73
CA VAL A 316 21.05 -6.79 4.21
C VAL A 316 21.21 -5.45 4.94
N SER A 317 21.52 -4.37 4.23
CA SER A 317 21.58 -3.01 4.78
C SER A 317 20.21 -2.39 4.89
N TYR A 318 19.94 -1.61 5.94
CA TYR A 318 18.68 -0.92 6.18
C TYR A 318 18.29 0.02 5.01
N THR A 319 19.28 0.64 4.37
CA THR A 319 19.08 1.45 3.17
C THR A 319 19.93 0.90 2.03
N HIS A 320 19.29 0.43 0.98
CA HIS A 320 19.94 0.00 -0.25
C HIS A 320 19.74 1.05 -1.34
N LEU A 321 20.79 1.35 -2.07
CA LEU A 321 20.74 2.25 -3.21
C LEU A 321 20.69 1.43 -4.48
N THR A 322 19.58 1.43 -5.17
CA THR A 322 19.54 1.06 -6.57
C THR A 322 20.17 2.21 -7.37
N LEU A 323 21.13 1.89 -8.23
CA LEU A 323 21.61 2.88 -9.18
C LEU A 323 20.42 3.30 -10.05
N PRO A 324 20.21 4.62 -10.26
CA PRO A 324 19.31 5.04 -11.31
C PRO A 324 19.86 4.46 -12.61
N THR A 325 19.25 3.41 -13.09
CA THR A 325 19.37 3.03 -14.49
C THR A 325 18.83 4.23 -15.28
N ASN A 326 19.39 4.53 -16.45
CA ASN A 326 18.90 5.60 -17.35
C ASN A 326 17.46 5.36 -17.85
N ARG A 327 16.68 4.61 -17.13
CA ARG A 327 15.23 4.47 -17.28
C ARG A 327 14.64 5.42 -16.26
N GLU A 328 14.00 6.42 -16.78
CA GLU A 328 13.24 7.44 -16.10
C GLU A 328 12.41 6.84 -14.95
N VAL A 329 12.84 7.11 -13.73
CA VAL A 329 12.04 6.99 -12.50
C VAL A 329 12.07 8.35 -11.84
#